data_f69c907df84a6f74fc1482fbf67ebc4f
#
_entry.id   f69c907df84a6f74fc1482fbf67ebc4f
#
_cell.length_a   1.000
_cell.length_b   1.000
_cell.length_c   1.000
_cell.angle_alpha   90.00
_cell.angle_beta   90.00
_cell.angle_gamma   90.00
#
_symmetry.space_group_name_H-M   'P 1'
#
loop_
_entity.id
_entity.type
_entity.pdbx_description
1 polymer ?
#
loop_
_entity_poly.entity_id
_entity_poly.type
_entity_poly.pdbx_seq_one_letter_code
_entity_poly.pdbx_strand_id
1 'polypeptide(L)'
;MHHKKNPLSPVLMGLCRALVYVGSAAAVGAALEPRVLIGAAAMFLFVAGLTLAAKQESLARVSNLPALILLAAPLVAALPLIASSWPVPFAFLLLAVALVFAVLLLSRRGSGDVGRAIGLLIASIALTDALAAASAGAATAMAVCIALFGMTLILQRYVPGT
;
A
#
# COMPACT_ATOMS: atom_id res chain seq x y z
N MET A 1 -5.19 -26.68 -9.78
CA MET A 1 -5.31 -25.41 -9.06
C MET A 1 -4.78 -24.27 -9.91
N HIS A 2 -5.67 -23.57 -10.66
CA HIS A 2 -5.26 -22.57 -11.67
C HIS A 2 -5.41 -21.09 -11.22
N HIS A 3 -5.45 -20.81 -9.92
CA HIS A 3 -5.67 -19.45 -9.41
C HIS A 3 -4.51 -18.48 -9.66
N LYS A 4 -3.28 -18.96 -9.83
CA LYS A 4 -2.09 -18.10 -10.05
C LYS A 4 -2.07 -17.39 -11.42
N LYS A 5 -2.89 -17.77 -12.40
CA LYS A 5 -2.88 -17.23 -13.77
C LYS A 5 -4.04 -16.29 -14.10
N ASN A 6 -4.91 -15.97 -13.13
CA ASN A 6 -6.05 -15.10 -13.44
C ASN A 6 -5.58 -13.63 -13.57
N PRO A 7 -5.73 -13.00 -14.75
CA PRO A 7 -5.32 -11.60 -14.98
C PRO A 7 -6.13 -10.61 -14.15
N LEU A 8 -7.35 -10.96 -13.74
CA LEU A 8 -8.26 -10.10 -12.97
C LEU A 8 -7.91 -10.01 -11.47
N SER A 9 -7.02 -10.87 -10.96
CA SER A 9 -6.68 -10.90 -9.54
C SER A 9 -6.18 -9.55 -8.98
N PRO A 10 -5.31 -8.76 -9.66
CA PRO A 10 -4.91 -7.44 -9.16
C PRO A 10 -6.08 -6.48 -9.03
N VAL A 11 -6.98 -6.50 -10.02
CA VAL A 11 -8.17 -5.64 -10.04
C VAL A 11 -9.12 -6.00 -8.92
N LEU A 12 -9.40 -7.28 -8.71
CA LEU A 12 -10.29 -7.74 -7.64
C LEU A 12 -9.73 -7.42 -6.25
N MET A 13 -8.43 -7.65 -6.02
CA MET A 13 -7.80 -7.33 -4.74
C MET A 13 -7.80 -5.81 -4.47
N GLY A 14 -7.47 -5.00 -5.46
CA GLY A 14 -7.54 -3.55 -5.36
C GLY A 14 -8.97 -3.06 -5.09
N LEU A 15 -9.96 -3.62 -5.80
CA LEU A 15 -11.37 -3.26 -5.64
C LEU A 15 -11.88 -3.58 -4.23
N CYS A 16 -11.55 -4.76 -3.70
CA CYS A 16 -11.91 -5.11 -2.32
C CYS A 16 -11.40 -4.06 -1.32
N ARG A 17 -10.18 -3.59 -1.49
CA ARG A 17 -9.58 -2.57 -0.61
C ARG A 17 -10.24 -1.20 -0.80
N ALA A 18 -10.50 -0.78 -2.03
CA ALA A 18 -11.21 0.47 -2.31
C ALA A 18 -12.62 0.47 -1.69
N LEU A 19 -13.34 -0.65 -1.78
CA LEU A 19 -14.66 -0.81 -1.20
C LEU A 19 -14.66 -0.72 0.34
N VAL A 20 -13.56 -1.09 1.01
CA VAL A 20 -13.42 -0.87 2.46
C VAL A 20 -13.43 0.63 2.78
N TYR A 21 -12.75 1.47 1.99
CA TYR A 21 -12.75 2.93 2.19
C TYR A 21 -14.14 3.52 1.99
N VAL A 22 -14.79 3.18 0.89
CA VAL A 22 -16.15 3.67 0.59
C VAL A 22 -17.16 3.12 1.59
N GLY A 23 -17.08 1.83 1.91
CA GLY A 23 -17.99 1.17 2.85
C GLY A 23 -17.85 1.70 4.28
N SER A 24 -16.63 1.98 4.75
CA SER A 24 -16.43 2.57 6.08
C SER A 24 -16.96 4.00 6.16
N ALA A 25 -16.77 4.82 5.11
CA ALA A 25 -17.37 6.16 5.06
C ALA A 25 -18.90 6.10 5.08
N ALA A 26 -19.50 5.20 4.30
CA ALA A 26 -20.95 5.00 4.30
C ALA A 26 -21.48 4.49 5.66
N ALA A 27 -20.75 3.59 6.31
CA ALA A 27 -21.16 3.02 7.60
C ALA A 27 -21.22 4.05 8.74
N VAL A 28 -20.39 5.09 8.69
CA VAL A 28 -20.42 6.19 9.66
C VAL A 28 -21.32 7.35 9.21
N GLY A 29 -22.07 7.19 8.12
CA GLY A 29 -22.95 8.23 7.58
C GLY A 29 -22.20 9.44 7.03
N ALA A 30 -20.91 9.31 6.75
CA ALA A 30 -20.13 10.39 6.15
C ALA A 30 -20.49 10.56 4.67
N ALA A 31 -20.53 11.82 4.22
CA ALA A 31 -20.65 12.09 2.80
C ALA A 31 -19.43 11.53 2.04
N LEU A 32 -19.65 11.00 0.84
CA LEU A 32 -18.58 10.55 -0.04
C LEU A 32 -17.84 11.76 -0.62
N GLU A 33 -17.03 12.38 0.21
CA GLU A 33 -16.20 13.51 -0.21
C GLU A 33 -15.16 13.08 -1.25
N PRO A 34 -14.73 14.00 -2.14
CA PRO A 34 -13.70 13.72 -3.13
C PRO A 34 -12.40 13.13 -2.53
N ARG A 35 -12.05 13.51 -1.29
CA ARG A 35 -10.89 12.99 -0.57
C ARG A 35 -10.99 11.49 -0.29
N VAL A 36 -12.18 11.00 0.08
CA VAL A 36 -12.43 9.57 0.32
C VAL A 36 -12.28 8.79 -0.99
N LEU A 37 -12.82 9.32 -2.08
CA LEU A 37 -12.75 8.70 -3.40
C LEU A 37 -11.30 8.67 -3.94
N ILE A 38 -10.55 9.76 -3.76
CA ILE A 38 -9.12 9.82 -4.13
C ILE A 38 -8.33 8.80 -3.30
N GLY A 39 -8.56 8.73 -1.99
CA GLY A 39 -7.94 7.74 -1.11
C GLY A 39 -8.26 6.30 -1.51
N ALA A 40 -9.54 6.01 -1.81
CA ALA A 40 -9.98 4.70 -2.29
C ALA A 40 -9.33 4.33 -3.63
N ALA A 41 -9.24 5.28 -4.57
CA ALA A 41 -8.57 5.08 -5.85
C ALA A 41 -7.07 4.86 -5.69
N ALA A 42 -6.40 5.64 -4.84
CA ALA A 42 -4.98 5.48 -4.53
C ALA A 42 -4.70 4.11 -3.91
N MET A 43 -5.54 3.65 -2.98
CA MET A 43 -5.43 2.34 -2.36
C MET A 43 -5.70 1.22 -3.36
N PHE A 44 -6.69 1.37 -4.24
CA PHE A 44 -6.95 0.43 -5.33
C PHE A 44 -5.70 0.22 -6.19
N LEU A 45 -5.10 1.32 -6.66
CA LEU A 45 -3.92 1.29 -7.51
C LEU A 45 -2.71 0.68 -6.79
N PHE A 46 -2.51 1.06 -5.52
CA PHE A 46 -1.43 0.52 -4.69
C PHE A 46 -1.52 -1.01 -4.55
N VAL A 47 -2.69 -1.54 -4.18
CA VAL A 47 -2.90 -2.99 -4.00
C VAL A 47 -2.84 -3.73 -5.34
N ALA A 48 -3.32 -3.13 -6.42
CA ALA A 48 -3.15 -3.69 -7.76
C ALA A 48 -1.66 -3.77 -8.14
N GLY A 49 -0.89 -2.71 -7.88
CA GLY A 49 0.57 -2.67 -8.11
C GLY A 49 1.32 -3.72 -7.29
N LEU A 50 0.98 -3.84 -5.99
CA LEU A 50 1.51 -4.88 -5.10
C LEU A 50 1.23 -6.28 -5.63
N THR A 51 -0.01 -6.54 -6.05
CA THR A 51 -0.41 -7.85 -6.58
C THR A 51 0.31 -8.16 -7.90
N LEU A 52 0.52 -7.15 -8.75
CA LEU A 52 1.35 -7.29 -9.95
C LEU A 52 2.80 -7.61 -9.60
N ALA A 53 3.40 -6.90 -8.64
CA ALA A 53 4.76 -7.15 -8.18
C ALA A 53 4.90 -8.59 -7.63
N ALA A 54 3.93 -9.05 -6.83
CA ALA A 54 3.91 -10.42 -6.30
C ALA A 54 3.76 -11.49 -7.39
N LYS A 55 2.98 -11.24 -8.43
CA LYS A 55 2.86 -12.17 -9.58
C LYS A 55 4.15 -12.31 -10.36
N GLN A 56 4.95 -11.27 -10.41
CA GLN A 56 6.20 -11.24 -11.16
C GLN A 56 7.31 -12.06 -10.50
N GLU A 57 7.16 -12.45 -9.23
CA GLU A 57 8.06 -13.40 -8.58
C GLU A 57 8.19 -14.71 -9.36
N SER A 58 7.11 -15.14 -10.01
CA SER A 58 7.06 -16.39 -10.79
C SER A 58 7.53 -16.26 -12.24
N LEU A 59 7.84 -15.04 -12.74
CA LEU A 59 8.21 -14.78 -14.12
C LEU A 59 9.67 -14.32 -14.20
N ALA A 60 10.47 -15.02 -15.01
CA ALA A 60 11.90 -14.78 -15.18
C ALA A 60 12.24 -13.40 -15.84
N ARG A 61 11.27 -12.71 -16.39
CA ARG A 61 11.46 -11.42 -17.09
C ARG A 61 10.37 -10.43 -16.71
N VAL A 62 10.78 -9.30 -16.16
CA VAL A 62 9.83 -8.31 -15.63
C VAL A 62 10.19 -6.93 -16.08
N SER A 63 9.22 -6.29 -16.75
CA SER A 63 9.09 -4.84 -16.78
C SER A 63 8.36 -4.41 -15.50
N ASN A 64 9.11 -4.03 -14.46
CA ASN A 64 8.54 -3.60 -13.18
C ASN A 64 7.83 -2.24 -13.26
N LEU A 65 7.96 -1.54 -14.38
CA LEU A 65 7.51 -0.17 -14.53
C LEU A 65 6.01 0.03 -14.21
N PRO A 66 5.05 -0.76 -14.74
CA PRO A 66 3.65 -0.57 -14.42
C PRO A 66 3.35 -0.83 -12.93
N ALA A 67 3.97 -1.83 -12.32
CA ALA A 67 3.80 -2.10 -10.89
C ALA A 67 4.34 -0.94 -10.04
N LEU A 68 5.50 -0.37 -10.40
CA LEU A 68 6.10 0.76 -9.68
C LEU A 68 5.25 2.03 -9.79
N ILE A 69 4.70 2.33 -10.96
CA ILE A 69 3.79 3.47 -11.16
C ILE A 69 2.56 3.32 -10.26
N LEU A 70 1.97 2.13 -10.21
CA LEU A 70 0.79 1.86 -9.39
C LEU A 70 1.10 1.95 -7.89
N LEU A 71 2.27 1.47 -7.45
CA LEU A 71 2.73 1.57 -6.06
C LEU A 71 2.96 3.03 -5.61
N ALA A 72 3.28 3.92 -6.53
CA ALA A 72 3.46 5.34 -6.21
C ALA A 72 2.14 6.11 -6.04
N ALA A 73 1.00 5.54 -6.40
CA ALA A 73 -0.30 6.23 -6.40
C ALA A 73 -0.65 6.94 -5.08
N PRO A 74 -0.46 6.36 -3.87
CA PRO A 74 -0.75 7.06 -2.62
C PRO A 74 0.16 8.27 -2.38
N LEU A 75 1.42 8.19 -2.80
CA LEU A 75 2.35 9.32 -2.71
C LEU A 75 1.92 10.45 -3.63
N VAL A 76 1.56 10.14 -4.87
CA VAL A 76 1.07 11.12 -5.85
C VAL A 76 -0.21 11.79 -5.35
N ALA A 77 -1.17 11.01 -4.81
CA ALA A 77 -2.41 11.53 -4.26
C ALA A 77 -2.20 12.46 -3.05
N ALA A 78 -1.14 12.23 -2.26
CA ALA A 78 -0.82 13.03 -1.08
C ALA A 78 0.01 14.28 -1.38
N LEU A 79 0.62 14.41 -2.57
CA LEU A 79 1.46 15.57 -2.93
C LEU A 79 0.82 16.93 -2.63
N PRO A 80 -0.45 17.20 -3.02
CA PRO A 80 -1.08 18.50 -2.75
C PRO A 80 -1.34 18.74 -1.26
N LEU A 81 -1.27 17.71 -0.42
CA LEU A 81 -1.57 17.77 1.00
C LEU A 81 -0.33 17.87 1.89
N ILE A 82 0.88 17.76 1.33
CA ILE A 82 2.15 17.77 2.09
C ILE A 82 2.29 19.04 2.94
N ALA A 83 1.86 20.18 2.41
CA ALA A 83 1.96 21.47 3.09
C ALA A 83 0.78 21.77 4.05
N SER A 84 -0.22 20.89 4.15
CA SER A 84 -1.45 21.15 4.92
C SER A 84 -1.24 21.06 6.43
N SER A 85 -0.44 20.12 6.91
CA SER A 85 -0.16 19.90 8.33
C SER A 85 1.11 19.06 8.51
N TRP A 86 1.82 19.23 9.63
CA TRP A 86 3.09 18.53 9.88
C TRP A 86 3.02 16.98 9.92
N PRO A 87 1.93 16.32 10.33
CA PRO A 87 1.86 14.85 10.29
C PRO A 87 1.91 14.26 8.88
N VAL A 88 1.42 15.01 7.87
CA VAL A 88 1.37 14.53 6.48
C VAL A 88 2.77 14.28 5.90
N PRO A 89 3.72 15.24 5.93
CA PRO A 89 5.06 14.99 5.42
C PRO A 89 5.79 13.87 6.17
N PHE A 90 5.52 13.67 7.44
CA PHE A 90 6.10 12.57 8.21
C PHE A 90 5.58 11.20 7.72
N ALA A 91 4.26 11.03 7.61
CA ALA A 91 3.65 9.80 7.09
C ALA A 91 4.06 9.55 5.63
N PHE A 92 4.13 10.61 4.82
CA PHE A 92 4.60 10.56 3.44
C PHE A 92 6.05 10.05 3.35
N LEU A 93 6.95 10.58 4.17
CA LEU A 93 8.35 10.17 4.19
C LEU A 93 8.50 8.71 4.60
N LEU A 94 7.78 8.25 5.63
CA LEU A 94 7.79 6.85 6.05
C LEU A 94 7.35 5.91 4.92
N LEU A 95 6.26 6.24 4.25
CA LEU A 95 5.76 5.46 3.12
C LEU A 95 6.76 5.48 1.96
N ALA A 96 7.31 6.65 1.61
CA ALA A 96 8.29 6.78 0.53
C ALA A 96 9.55 5.93 0.81
N VAL A 97 10.09 5.98 2.02
CA VAL A 97 11.25 5.17 2.43
C VAL A 97 10.93 3.69 2.35
N ALA A 98 9.77 3.26 2.84
CA ALA A 98 9.35 1.86 2.76
C ALA A 98 9.24 1.37 1.32
N LEU A 99 8.65 2.18 0.42
CA LEU A 99 8.52 1.85 -1.00
C LEU A 99 9.87 1.80 -1.72
N VAL A 100 10.75 2.77 -1.48
CA VAL A 100 12.11 2.77 -2.04
C VAL A 100 12.85 1.51 -1.60
N PHE A 101 12.78 1.16 -0.33
CA PHE A 101 13.44 -0.04 0.19
C PHE A 101 12.86 -1.32 -0.42
N ALA A 102 11.54 -1.43 -0.55
CA ALA A 102 10.89 -2.56 -1.23
C ALA A 102 11.34 -2.68 -2.69
N VAL A 103 11.41 -1.56 -3.42
CA VAL A 103 11.88 -1.54 -4.82
C VAL A 103 13.34 -1.95 -4.92
N LEU A 104 14.20 -1.50 -4.01
CA LEU A 104 15.60 -1.92 -3.96
C LEU A 104 15.75 -3.42 -3.72
N LEU A 105 14.94 -4.01 -2.83
CA LEU A 105 14.91 -5.46 -2.62
C LEU A 105 14.43 -6.21 -3.87
N LEU A 106 13.37 -5.71 -4.53
CA LEU A 106 12.86 -6.29 -5.78
C LEU A 106 13.91 -6.25 -6.91
N SER A 107 14.75 -5.20 -6.93
CA SER A 107 15.78 -5.04 -7.96
C SER A 107 17.02 -5.93 -7.72
N ARG A 108 17.36 -6.20 -6.46
CA ARG A 108 18.51 -7.04 -6.07
C ARG A 108 18.33 -8.52 -6.40
N ARG A 109 17.09 -9.02 -6.36
CA ARG A 109 16.72 -10.41 -6.69
C ARG A 109 17.56 -11.49 -5.98
N GLY A 110 18.06 -11.22 -4.77
CA GLY A 110 18.66 -12.25 -3.95
C GLY A 110 17.64 -13.30 -3.49
N SER A 111 18.11 -14.50 -3.11
CA SER A 111 17.21 -15.52 -2.58
C SER A 111 16.54 -14.99 -1.29
N GLY A 112 15.19 -14.91 -1.31
CA GLY A 112 14.39 -14.37 -0.20
C GLY A 112 14.15 -12.86 -0.23
N ASP A 113 14.83 -12.07 -1.08
CA ASP A 113 14.63 -10.61 -1.16
C ASP A 113 13.24 -10.27 -1.70
N VAL A 114 12.74 -11.04 -2.66
CA VAL A 114 11.40 -10.82 -3.23
C VAL A 114 10.32 -11.05 -2.18
N GLY A 115 10.40 -12.13 -1.40
CA GLY A 115 9.45 -12.40 -0.30
C GLY A 115 9.47 -11.28 0.74
N ARG A 116 10.67 -10.79 1.11
CA ARG A 116 10.83 -9.66 2.03
C ARG A 116 10.24 -8.36 1.47
N ALA A 117 10.47 -8.08 0.19
CA ALA A 117 9.90 -6.93 -0.48
C ALA A 117 8.37 -6.97 -0.50
N ILE A 118 7.78 -8.12 -0.83
CA ILE A 118 6.33 -8.31 -0.82
C ILE A 118 5.78 -8.14 0.60
N GLY A 119 6.44 -8.74 1.60
CA GLY A 119 6.08 -8.55 3.01
C GLY A 119 6.09 -7.09 3.42
N LEU A 120 7.14 -6.34 3.06
CA LEU A 120 7.23 -4.91 3.32
C LEU A 120 6.12 -4.12 2.60
N LEU A 121 5.80 -4.45 1.36
CA LEU A 121 4.70 -3.82 0.62
C LEU A 121 3.34 -4.10 1.25
N ILE A 122 3.10 -5.32 1.76
CA ILE A 122 1.88 -5.67 2.49
C ILE A 122 1.79 -4.84 3.78
N ALA A 123 2.88 -4.76 4.55
CA ALA A 123 2.92 -3.93 5.75
C ALA A 123 2.68 -2.44 5.41
N SER A 124 3.19 -1.95 4.28
CA SER A 124 3.03 -0.56 3.83
C SER A 124 1.58 -0.16 3.55
N ILE A 125 0.63 -1.11 3.46
CA ILE A 125 -0.81 -0.80 3.44
C ILE A 125 -1.18 0.01 4.70
N ALA A 126 -0.66 -0.34 5.86
CA ALA A 126 -0.90 0.42 7.08
C ALA A 126 -0.30 1.83 7.03
N LEU A 127 0.81 2.04 6.30
CA LEU A 127 1.37 3.38 6.09
C LEU A 127 0.53 4.23 5.12
N THR A 128 -0.13 3.61 4.13
CA THR A 128 -1.09 4.34 3.29
C THR A 128 -2.31 4.77 4.09
N ASP A 129 -2.79 3.94 5.02
CA ASP A 129 -3.85 4.29 5.96
C ASP A 129 -3.39 5.39 6.93
N ALA A 130 -2.14 5.33 7.42
CA ALA A 130 -1.53 6.38 8.24
C ALA A 130 -1.48 7.74 7.51
N LEU A 131 -1.14 7.73 6.21
CA LEU A 131 -1.10 8.92 5.39
C LEU A 131 -2.50 9.51 5.18
N ALA A 132 -3.51 8.68 4.96
CA ALA A 132 -4.90 9.09 4.88
C ALA A 132 -5.39 9.70 6.22
N ALA A 133 -5.08 9.05 7.36
CA ALA A 133 -5.40 9.55 8.69
C ALA A 133 -4.70 10.89 8.98
N ALA A 134 -3.42 11.04 8.61
CA ALA A 134 -2.68 12.28 8.74
C ALA A 134 -3.33 13.42 7.95
N SER A 135 -3.76 13.14 6.72
CA SER A 135 -4.43 14.13 5.85
C SER A 135 -5.80 14.57 6.38
N ALA A 136 -6.45 13.71 7.17
CA ALA A 136 -7.69 14.01 7.88
C ALA A 136 -7.48 14.68 9.24
N GLY A 137 -6.23 14.93 9.66
CA GLY A 137 -5.90 15.51 10.96
C GLY A 137 -6.03 14.55 12.14
N ALA A 138 -6.24 13.25 11.89
CA ALA A 138 -6.44 12.22 12.91
C ALA A 138 -5.09 11.64 13.39
N ALA A 139 -4.33 12.40 14.19
CA ALA A 139 -2.99 12.04 14.63
C ALA A 139 -2.94 10.72 15.42
N THR A 140 -3.95 10.44 16.24
CA THR A 140 -4.05 9.17 16.99
C THR A 140 -4.21 7.98 16.06
N ALA A 141 -5.09 8.09 15.06
CA ALA A 141 -5.28 7.03 14.06
C ALA A 141 -4.00 6.81 13.23
N MET A 142 -3.31 7.89 12.86
CA MET A 142 -1.99 7.82 12.20
C MET A 142 -1.00 7.02 13.06
N ALA A 143 -0.88 7.36 14.35
CA ALA A 143 0.04 6.66 15.26
C ALA A 143 -0.28 5.17 15.39
N VAL A 144 -1.56 4.81 15.48
CA VAL A 144 -2.02 3.41 15.50
C VAL A 144 -1.64 2.69 14.22
N CYS A 145 -1.84 3.29 13.05
CA CYS A 145 -1.47 2.69 11.77
C CYS A 145 0.06 2.47 11.66
N ILE A 146 0.87 3.42 12.15
CA ILE A 146 2.32 3.27 12.18
C ILE A 146 2.73 2.13 13.12
N ALA A 147 2.09 2.02 14.30
CA ALA A 147 2.33 0.91 15.22
C ALA A 147 1.96 -0.45 14.59
N LEU A 148 0.84 -0.51 13.87
CA LEU A 148 0.41 -1.71 13.14
C LEU A 148 1.38 -2.09 12.02
N PHE A 149 1.96 -1.11 11.32
CA PHE A 149 3.03 -1.35 10.35
C PHE A 149 4.22 -2.05 11.01
N GLY A 150 4.73 -1.50 12.12
CA GLY A 150 5.85 -2.10 12.87
C GLY A 150 5.50 -3.51 13.40
N MET A 151 4.30 -3.69 13.95
CA MET A 151 3.83 -4.98 14.43
C MET A 151 3.73 -6.03 13.30
N THR A 152 3.24 -5.62 12.13
CA THR A 152 3.19 -6.50 10.95
C THR A 152 4.58 -6.98 10.55
N LEU A 153 5.57 -6.10 10.52
CA LEU A 153 6.95 -6.47 10.20
C LEU A 153 7.56 -7.44 11.23
N ILE A 154 7.24 -7.25 12.52
CA ILE A 154 7.69 -8.16 13.59
C ILE A 154 7.03 -9.54 13.42
N LEU A 155 5.70 -9.58 13.23
CA LEU A 155 4.97 -10.82 13.11
C LEU A 155 5.39 -11.63 11.87
N GLN A 156 5.73 -10.98 10.76
CA GLN A 156 6.24 -11.65 9.56
C GLN A 156 7.56 -12.39 9.75
N ARG A 157 8.32 -12.08 10.82
CA ARG A 157 9.51 -12.85 11.17
C ARG A 157 9.20 -14.21 11.81
N TYR A 158 8.05 -14.30 12.51
CA TYR A 158 7.63 -15.51 13.22
C TYR A 158 6.67 -16.36 12.39
N VAL A 159 5.91 -15.74 11.51
CA VAL A 159 4.95 -16.41 10.62
C VAL A 159 5.33 -16.06 9.18
N PRO A 160 6.34 -16.74 8.60
CA PRO A 160 6.66 -16.55 7.20
C PRO A 160 5.46 -16.96 6.35
N GLY A 161 4.99 -16.04 5.52
CA GLY A 161 3.97 -16.36 4.52
C GLY A 161 4.53 -17.41 3.55
N THR A 162 3.91 -18.57 3.51
CA THR A 162 4.22 -19.68 2.58
C THR A 162 3.75 -19.36 1.17
#